data_609ee4f056d32a56e06a7eccda869866
#
_entry.id   609ee4f056d32a56e06a7eccda869866
#
_cell.length_a   1.000
_cell.length_b   1.000
_cell.length_c   1.000
_cell.angle_alpha   90.00
_cell.angle_beta   90.00
_cell.angle_gamma   90.00
#
_symmetry.space_group_name_H-M   'P 1'
#
loop_
_entity.id
_entity.type
_entity.pdbx_description
1 polymer ?
#
loop_
_entity_poly.entity_id
_entity_poly.type
_entity_poly.pdbx_seq_one_letter_code
_entity_poly.pdbx_strand_id
1 'polypeptide(L)'
;AVIGDVRTSVGTSVWFSTVMQGAGTSITLGKNSNVQDNSILVASADRGPISIGQEVTVGHNVRMGSCQIGDHCLIGMGSEICDNVVVEDGAIVGARAFVEPGTIVKEGYVWAGRPASEFRPVKSEELAYFQRGTDVYVGYSKTYLEEQSANSS
;
A
#
# COMPACT_ATOMS: atom_id res chain seq x y z
N ALA A 1 -3.95 10.86 -9.72
CA ALA A 1 -3.12 12.07 -9.69
C ALA A 1 -1.96 11.89 -8.71
N VAL A 2 -0.79 12.38 -9.09
CA VAL A 2 0.40 12.36 -8.22
C VAL A 2 0.84 13.80 -8.02
N ILE A 3 0.88 14.27 -6.78
CA ILE A 3 1.13 15.67 -6.43
C ILE A 3 2.16 15.76 -5.31
N GLY A 4 3.13 16.66 -5.44
CA GLY A 4 4.18 16.88 -4.43
C GLY A 4 5.33 15.87 -4.53
N ASP A 5 6.01 15.61 -3.41
CA ASP A 5 7.17 14.71 -3.36
C ASP A 5 6.72 13.25 -3.25
N VAL A 6 6.63 12.58 -4.40
CA VAL A 6 6.33 11.15 -4.49
C VAL A 6 7.48 10.42 -5.17
N ARG A 7 8.07 9.45 -4.48
CA ARG A 7 9.24 8.68 -4.93
C ARG A 7 8.89 7.21 -5.02
N THR A 8 9.20 6.60 -6.16
CA THR A 8 8.94 5.19 -6.42
C THR A 8 10.21 4.45 -6.77
N SER A 9 10.32 3.22 -6.33
CA SER A 9 11.41 2.31 -6.68
C SER A 9 11.06 1.48 -7.92
N VAL A 10 12.03 0.73 -8.45
CA VAL A 10 11.84 -0.14 -9.61
C VAL A 10 10.72 -1.17 -9.37
N GLY A 11 9.92 -1.42 -10.40
CA GLY A 11 8.83 -2.39 -10.37
C GLY A 11 7.57 -1.94 -9.61
N THR A 12 7.54 -0.68 -9.10
CA THR A 12 6.32 -0.14 -8.51
C THR A 12 5.29 0.19 -9.57
N SER A 13 4.01 0.10 -9.19
CA SER A 13 2.90 0.52 -10.05
C SER A 13 1.81 1.23 -9.25
N VAL A 14 1.25 2.28 -9.86
CA VAL A 14 0.13 3.06 -9.32
C VAL A 14 -1.01 2.99 -10.32
N TRP A 15 -2.15 2.52 -9.88
CA TRP A 15 -3.26 2.16 -10.76
C TRP A 15 -4.29 3.28 -10.90
N PHE A 16 -5.33 3.02 -11.69
CA PHE A 16 -6.24 4.03 -12.20
C PHE A 16 -7.00 4.77 -11.08
N SER A 17 -7.18 6.06 -11.27
CA SER A 17 -7.91 6.95 -10.34
C SER A 17 -7.32 7.03 -8.92
N THR A 18 -6.09 6.54 -8.72
CA THR A 18 -5.37 6.71 -7.45
C THR A 18 -4.89 8.14 -7.30
N VAL A 19 -4.99 8.66 -6.08
CA VAL A 19 -4.47 9.98 -5.70
C VAL A 19 -3.36 9.81 -4.67
N MET A 20 -2.20 10.37 -4.94
CA MET A 20 -1.07 10.41 -4.01
C MET A 20 -0.63 11.87 -3.85
N GLN A 21 -0.73 12.37 -2.61
CA GLN A 21 -0.41 13.77 -2.31
C GLN A 21 0.61 13.84 -1.18
N GLY A 22 1.84 14.26 -1.52
CA GLY A 22 2.93 14.54 -0.58
C GLY A 22 3.04 16.04 -0.32
N ALA A 23 2.13 16.62 0.48
CA ALA A 23 2.04 18.05 0.73
C ALA A 23 3.05 18.51 1.81
N GLY A 24 4.19 19.02 1.38
CA GLY A 24 5.26 19.49 2.27
C GLY A 24 6.03 18.38 2.99
N THR A 25 5.83 17.13 2.57
CA THR A 25 6.53 15.93 3.04
C THR A 25 6.62 14.95 1.88
N SER A 26 6.87 13.66 2.12
CA SER A 26 7.04 12.68 1.04
C SER A 26 6.12 11.48 1.14
N ILE A 27 5.87 10.85 -0.02
CA ILE A 27 5.34 9.50 -0.13
C ILE A 27 6.40 8.65 -0.83
N THR A 28 6.81 7.55 -0.23
CA THR A 28 7.80 6.64 -0.81
C THR A 28 7.23 5.24 -0.98
N LEU A 29 7.47 4.63 -2.15
CA LEU A 29 7.10 3.25 -2.44
C LEU A 29 8.34 2.42 -2.72
N GLY A 30 8.51 1.36 -1.96
CA GLY A 30 9.59 0.38 -2.12
C GLY A 30 9.40 -0.51 -3.35
N LYS A 31 10.46 -1.23 -3.69
CA LYS A 31 10.56 -2.08 -4.89
C LYS A 31 9.36 -3.05 -5.01
N ASN A 32 8.84 -3.19 -6.24
CA ASN A 32 7.77 -4.12 -6.60
C ASN A 32 6.44 -3.90 -5.85
N SER A 33 6.26 -2.80 -5.14
CA SER A 33 5.01 -2.49 -4.46
C SER A 33 3.98 -1.91 -5.43
N ASN A 34 2.70 -2.10 -5.13
CA ASN A 34 1.62 -1.57 -5.95
C ASN A 34 0.57 -0.85 -5.11
N VAL A 35 -0.01 0.20 -5.66
CA VAL A 35 -1.17 0.91 -5.11
C VAL A 35 -2.29 0.80 -6.11
N GLN A 36 -3.33 0.08 -5.75
CA GLN A 36 -4.41 -0.27 -6.65
C GLN A 36 -5.45 0.84 -6.79
N ASP A 37 -6.37 0.64 -7.73
CA ASP A 37 -7.32 1.63 -8.22
C ASP A 37 -8.12 2.34 -7.12
N ASN A 38 -8.40 3.62 -7.35
CA ASN A 38 -9.22 4.48 -6.49
C ASN A 38 -8.69 4.67 -5.05
N SER A 39 -7.44 4.38 -4.79
CA SER A 39 -6.85 4.60 -3.47
C SER A 39 -6.43 6.06 -3.30
N ILE A 40 -6.46 6.54 -2.07
CA ILE A 40 -6.12 7.93 -1.72
C ILE A 40 -5.09 7.92 -0.59
N LEU A 41 -3.88 8.36 -0.89
CA LEU A 41 -2.76 8.48 0.02
C LEU A 41 -2.42 9.95 0.22
N VAL A 42 -2.57 10.45 1.44
CA VAL A 42 -2.31 11.87 1.76
C VAL A 42 -1.33 11.98 2.91
N ALA A 43 -0.12 12.43 2.60
CA ALA A 43 0.87 12.83 3.57
C ALA A 43 0.87 14.35 3.72
N SER A 44 1.12 14.85 4.91
CA SER A 44 1.20 16.30 5.16
C SER A 44 2.33 16.65 6.13
N ALA A 45 2.88 17.85 6.00
CA ALA A 45 4.05 18.28 6.76
C ALA A 45 3.87 18.20 8.29
N ASP A 46 2.68 18.44 8.77
CA ASP A 46 2.31 18.40 10.20
C ASP A 46 2.14 16.98 10.75
N ARG A 47 1.88 16.01 9.89
CA ARG A 47 1.64 14.60 10.28
C ARG A 47 2.78 13.66 9.88
N GLY A 48 3.61 14.07 8.94
CA GLY A 48 4.77 13.32 8.48
C GLY A 48 4.56 12.58 7.16
N PRO A 49 5.53 11.76 6.73
CA PRO A 49 5.51 11.05 5.46
C PRO A 49 4.61 9.81 5.48
N ILE A 50 4.34 9.30 4.27
CA ILE A 50 3.92 7.91 4.06
C ILE A 50 5.13 7.14 3.53
N SER A 51 5.51 6.10 4.24
CA SER A 51 6.59 5.20 3.82
C SER A 51 6.03 3.79 3.59
N ILE A 52 6.15 3.29 2.38
CA ILE A 52 5.71 1.94 2.00
C ILE A 52 6.95 1.14 1.61
N GLY A 53 7.15 0.00 2.25
CA GLY A 53 8.26 -0.92 2.02
C GLY A 53 8.21 -1.60 0.66
N GLN A 54 9.05 -2.62 0.46
CA GLN A 54 9.09 -3.41 -0.76
C GLN A 54 8.05 -4.53 -0.74
N GLU A 55 7.62 -4.93 -1.96
CA GLU A 55 6.69 -6.04 -2.17
C GLU A 55 5.38 -5.90 -1.35
N VAL A 56 4.90 -4.66 -1.23
CA VAL A 56 3.65 -4.32 -0.56
C VAL A 56 2.53 -4.22 -1.57
N THR A 57 1.39 -4.81 -1.26
CA THR A 57 0.15 -4.58 -1.99
C THR A 57 -0.77 -3.67 -1.19
N VAL A 58 -1.07 -2.50 -1.73
CA VAL A 58 -2.16 -1.64 -1.25
C VAL A 58 -3.36 -1.87 -2.14
N GLY A 59 -4.41 -2.47 -1.59
CA GLY A 59 -5.61 -2.86 -2.32
C GLY A 59 -6.42 -1.67 -2.84
N HIS A 60 -7.48 -1.98 -3.60
CA HIS A 60 -8.39 -0.98 -4.16
C HIS A 60 -9.12 -0.17 -3.08
N ASN A 61 -9.40 1.10 -3.35
CA ASN A 61 -10.18 1.99 -2.47
C ASN A 61 -9.61 2.14 -1.05
N VAL A 62 -8.31 2.03 -0.88
CA VAL A 62 -7.65 2.27 0.42
C VAL A 62 -7.53 3.76 0.68
N ARG A 63 -7.77 4.18 1.92
CA ARG A 63 -7.46 5.52 2.41
C ARG A 63 -6.31 5.44 3.40
N MET A 64 -5.30 6.28 3.19
CA MET A 64 -4.08 6.23 3.97
C MET A 64 -3.60 7.63 4.35
N GLY A 65 -3.45 7.87 5.64
CA GLY A 65 -2.79 9.05 6.20
C GLY A 65 -1.29 8.81 6.36
N SER A 66 -0.63 9.70 7.06
CA SER A 66 0.82 9.62 7.34
C SER A 66 1.14 8.40 8.20
N CYS A 67 1.81 7.41 7.63
CA CYS A 67 2.05 6.11 8.27
C CYS A 67 3.28 5.41 7.72
N GLN A 68 3.66 4.32 8.35
CA GLN A 68 4.76 3.45 7.93
C GLN A 68 4.22 2.04 7.67
N ILE A 69 4.46 1.54 6.47
CA ILE A 69 4.14 0.17 6.07
C ILE A 69 5.46 -0.57 5.82
N GLY A 70 5.68 -1.65 6.52
CA GLY A 70 6.86 -2.51 6.38
C GLY A 70 6.89 -3.29 5.08
N ASP A 71 7.86 -4.17 4.95
CA ASP A 71 8.03 -5.01 3.78
C ASP A 71 7.01 -6.16 3.75
N HIS A 72 6.68 -6.65 2.55
CA HIS A 72 5.83 -7.82 2.33
C HIS A 72 4.44 -7.75 2.99
N CYS A 73 3.90 -6.55 3.15
CA CYS A 73 2.58 -6.31 3.75
C CYS A 73 1.45 -6.37 2.73
N LEU A 74 0.27 -6.73 3.20
CA LEU A 74 -0.98 -6.54 2.47
C LEU A 74 -1.88 -5.54 3.21
N ILE A 75 -2.29 -4.51 2.52
CA ILE A 75 -3.31 -3.56 2.97
C ILE A 75 -4.58 -3.87 2.18
N GLY A 76 -5.55 -4.48 2.86
CA GLY A 76 -6.78 -4.98 2.24
C GLY A 76 -7.65 -3.89 1.64
N MET A 77 -8.37 -4.22 0.58
CA MET A 77 -9.24 -3.29 -0.15
C MET A 77 -10.24 -2.59 0.76
N GLY A 78 -10.45 -1.30 0.53
CA GLY A 78 -11.42 -0.49 1.26
C GLY A 78 -11.04 -0.21 2.72
N SER A 79 -9.82 -0.54 3.15
CA SER A 79 -9.36 -0.23 4.50
C SER A 79 -8.98 1.25 4.65
N GLU A 80 -8.98 1.70 5.89
CA GLU A 80 -8.55 3.04 6.28
C GLU A 80 -7.38 2.92 7.26
N ILE A 81 -6.24 3.50 6.90
CA ILE A 81 -5.04 3.55 7.71
C ILE A 81 -4.85 4.98 8.18
N CYS A 82 -5.04 5.21 9.46
CA CYS A 82 -4.92 6.55 10.05
C CYS A 82 -3.46 7.00 10.24
N ASP A 83 -3.31 8.25 10.67
CA ASP A 83 -1.99 8.83 10.92
C ASP A 83 -1.24 8.11 12.06
N ASN A 84 0.08 8.09 11.96
CA ASN A 84 0.99 7.48 12.92
C ASN A 84 0.80 5.97 13.12
N VAL A 85 0.14 5.29 12.16
CA VAL A 85 0.07 3.83 12.16
C VAL A 85 1.41 3.26 11.68
N VAL A 86 1.83 2.18 12.31
CA VAL A 86 2.95 1.34 11.87
C VAL A 86 2.41 -0.05 11.56
N VAL A 87 2.60 -0.50 10.33
CA VAL A 87 2.33 -1.89 9.92
C VAL A 87 3.69 -2.57 9.80
N GLU A 88 3.97 -3.52 10.67
CA GLU A 88 5.24 -4.25 10.69
C GLU A 88 5.32 -5.25 9.52
N ASP A 89 6.53 -5.74 9.23
CA ASP A 89 6.81 -6.61 8.09
C ASP A 89 5.91 -7.86 8.06
N GLY A 90 5.44 -8.23 6.88
CA GLY A 90 4.61 -9.41 6.68
C GLY A 90 3.24 -9.37 7.35
N ALA A 91 2.83 -8.23 7.91
CA ALA A 91 1.51 -8.10 8.50
C ALA A 91 0.43 -7.88 7.43
N ILE A 92 -0.79 -8.26 7.76
CA ILE A 92 -1.96 -8.13 6.89
C ILE A 92 -3.01 -7.26 7.58
N VAL A 93 -3.43 -6.20 6.92
CA VAL A 93 -4.63 -5.45 7.25
C VAL A 93 -5.78 -6.01 6.42
N GLY A 94 -6.81 -6.50 7.08
CA GLY A 94 -7.99 -7.09 6.42
C GLY A 94 -8.78 -6.07 5.60
N ALA A 95 -9.53 -6.55 4.62
CA ALA A 95 -10.39 -5.69 3.82
C ALA A 95 -11.38 -4.90 4.69
N ARG A 96 -11.59 -3.62 4.36
CA ARG A 96 -12.49 -2.69 5.08
C ARG A 96 -12.13 -2.45 6.55
N ALA A 97 -10.96 -2.83 7.00
CA ALA A 97 -10.51 -2.54 8.35
C ALA A 97 -10.33 -1.03 8.56
N PHE A 98 -10.56 -0.59 9.77
CA PHE A 98 -10.25 0.78 10.21
C PHE A 98 -9.15 0.73 11.27
N VAL A 99 -7.96 1.15 10.90
CA VAL A 99 -6.78 1.14 11.78
C VAL A 99 -6.65 2.52 12.40
N GLU A 100 -6.92 2.60 13.70
CA GLU A 100 -6.92 3.84 14.46
C GLU A 100 -5.54 4.50 14.52
N PRO A 101 -5.49 5.84 14.74
CA PRO A 101 -4.22 6.54 14.83
C PRO A 101 -3.27 5.95 15.88
N GLY A 102 -1.99 5.85 15.54
CA GLY A 102 -0.94 5.36 16.46
C GLY A 102 -0.93 3.86 16.71
N THR A 103 -1.76 3.08 16.01
CA THR A 103 -1.80 1.62 16.13
C THR A 103 -0.55 0.98 15.54
N ILE A 104 -0.02 -0.04 16.21
CA ILE A 104 1.02 -0.92 15.68
C ILE A 104 0.38 -2.24 15.28
N VAL A 105 0.31 -2.49 13.97
CA VAL A 105 -0.12 -3.76 13.37
C VAL A 105 1.08 -4.69 13.33
N LYS A 106 1.07 -5.70 14.18
CA LYS A 106 2.26 -6.53 14.44
C LYS A 106 2.58 -7.49 13.31
N GLU A 107 3.88 -7.71 13.12
CA GLU A 107 4.46 -8.69 12.22
C GLU A 107 3.79 -10.07 12.34
N GLY A 108 3.50 -10.69 11.21
CA GLY A 108 2.97 -12.04 11.12
C GLY A 108 1.51 -12.22 11.57
N TYR A 109 0.77 -11.13 11.76
CA TYR A 109 -0.64 -11.18 12.13
C TYR A 109 -1.55 -10.52 11.11
N VAL A 110 -2.77 -11.05 11.04
CA VAL A 110 -3.91 -10.40 10.37
C VAL A 110 -4.63 -9.54 11.38
N TRP A 111 -4.80 -8.26 11.05
CA TRP A 111 -5.61 -7.31 11.81
C TRP A 111 -6.87 -6.99 11.02
N ALA A 112 -8.02 -7.05 11.67
CA ALA A 112 -9.31 -6.87 11.01
C ALA A 112 -10.33 -6.17 11.92
N GLY A 113 -11.36 -5.64 11.32
CA GLY A 113 -12.47 -5.01 12.01
C GLY A 113 -12.46 -3.47 11.99
N ARG A 114 -13.45 -2.88 12.64
CA ARG A 114 -13.65 -1.43 12.78
C ARG A 114 -14.07 -1.10 14.22
N PRO A 115 -13.16 -0.73 15.13
CA PRO A 115 -11.70 -0.60 14.95
C PRO A 115 -11.01 -1.94 14.70
N ALA A 116 -9.89 -1.89 13.98
CA ALA A 116 -9.09 -3.07 13.70
C ALA A 116 -8.36 -3.54 14.96
N SER A 117 -8.33 -4.86 15.16
CA SER A 117 -7.58 -5.51 16.21
C SER A 117 -6.91 -6.78 15.69
N GLU A 118 -5.98 -7.31 16.44
CA GLU A 118 -5.32 -8.57 16.12
C GLU A 118 -6.36 -9.69 16.04
N PHE A 119 -6.46 -10.33 14.87
CA PHE A 119 -7.47 -11.34 14.59
C PHE A 119 -6.91 -12.77 14.66
N ARG A 120 -5.80 -13.02 13.99
CA ARG A 120 -5.12 -14.32 13.97
C ARG A 120 -3.73 -14.22 13.33
N PRO A 121 -2.87 -15.24 13.53
CA PRO A 121 -1.63 -15.34 12.77
C PRO A 121 -1.90 -15.44 11.25
N VAL A 122 -0.96 -14.92 10.45
CA VAL A 122 -0.93 -15.11 9.01
C VAL A 122 -0.56 -16.54 8.69
N LYS A 123 -1.24 -17.15 7.72
CA LYS A 123 -0.93 -18.49 7.24
C LYS A 123 0.11 -18.44 6.12
N SER A 124 0.96 -19.47 6.05
CA SER A 124 2.00 -19.57 5.01
C SER A 124 1.44 -19.52 3.58
N GLU A 125 0.25 -20.11 3.36
CA GLU A 125 -0.42 -20.08 2.07
C GLU A 125 -0.87 -18.65 1.67
N GLU A 126 -1.22 -17.83 2.65
CA GLU A 126 -1.60 -16.42 2.42
C GLU A 126 -0.39 -15.61 1.98
N LEU A 127 0.75 -15.76 2.64
CA LEU A 127 1.98 -15.08 2.23
C LEU A 127 2.37 -15.44 0.80
N ALA A 128 2.32 -16.73 0.45
CA ALA A 128 2.59 -17.18 -0.92
C ALA A 128 1.59 -16.65 -1.94
N TYR A 129 0.32 -16.54 -1.56
CA TYR A 129 -0.73 -15.97 -2.42
C TYR A 129 -0.49 -14.48 -2.68
N PHE A 130 -0.15 -13.70 -1.66
CA PHE A 130 0.09 -12.27 -1.79
C PHE A 130 1.38 -11.98 -2.56
N GLN A 131 2.43 -12.78 -2.38
CA GLN A 131 3.64 -12.67 -3.18
C GLN A 131 3.32 -12.87 -4.68
N ARG A 132 2.56 -13.90 -5.02
CA ARG A 132 2.09 -14.07 -6.41
C ARG A 132 1.26 -12.89 -6.91
N GLY A 133 0.43 -12.30 -6.05
CA GLY A 133 -0.33 -11.10 -6.37
C GLY A 133 0.59 -9.93 -6.73
N THR A 134 1.64 -9.70 -5.96
CA THR A 134 2.65 -8.67 -6.25
C THR A 134 3.32 -8.91 -7.60
N ASP A 135 3.74 -10.15 -7.89
CA ASP A 135 4.35 -10.54 -9.16
C ASP A 135 3.41 -10.32 -10.35
N VAL A 136 2.12 -10.59 -10.18
CA VAL A 136 1.09 -10.33 -11.20
C VAL A 136 0.99 -8.84 -11.52
N TYR A 137 0.98 -7.96 -10.51
CA TYR A 137 0.94 -6.52 -10.74
C TYR A 137 2.21 -5.97 -11.39
N VAL A 138 3.38 -6.51 -11.07
CA VAL A 138 4.63 -6.23 -11.80
C VAL A 138 4.50 -6.65 -13.26
N GLY A 139 3.90 -7.81 -13.53
CA GLY A 139 3.62 -8.28 -14.90
C GLY A 139 2.67 -7.34 -15.66
N TYR A 140 1.53 -6.99 -15.06
CA TYR A 140 0.56 -6.06 -15.65
C TYR A 140 1.19 -4.70 -16.00
N SER A 141 1.99 -4.14 -15.10
CA SER A 141 2.62 -2.84 -15.37
C SER A 141 3.53 -2.87 -16.59
N LYS A 142 4.25 -3.96 -16.82
CA LYS A 142 5.08 -4.15 -18.02
C LYS A 142 4.22 -4.21 -19.29
N THR A 143 3.16 -5.00 -19.28
CA THR A 143 2.22 -5.11 -20.41
C THR A 143 1.63 -3.74 -20.79
N TYR A 144 1.17 -2.96 -19.80
CA TYR A 144 0.63 -1.63 -20.06
C TYR A 144 1.67 -0.67 -20.64
N LEU A 145 2.91 -0.72 -20.19
CA LEU A 145 4.00 0.11 -20.74
C LEU A 145 4.32 -0.27 -22.19
N GLU A 146 4.32 -1.55 -22.53
CA GLU A 146 4.53 -2.04 -23.90
C GLU A 146 3.41 -1.58 -24.82
N GLU A 147 2.14 -1.70 -24.41
CA GLU A 147 0.97 -1.25 -25.17
C GLU A 147 0.98 0.27 -25.40
N GLN A 148 1.34 1.07 -24.40
CA GLN A 148 1.47 2.51 -24.55
C GLN A 148 2.57 2.89 -25.54
N SER A 149 3.70 2.20 -25.50
CA SER A 149 4.80 2.42 -26.43
C SER A 149 4.41 2.10 -27.87
N ALA A 150 3.66 1.01 -28.10
CA ALA A 150 3.18 0.59 -29.40
C ALA A 150 2.16 1.57 -29.99
N ASN A 151 1.32 2.18 -29.16
CA ASN A 151 0.28 3.15 -29.60
C ASN A 151 0.83 4.58 -29.82
N SER A 152 2.09 4.84 -29.43
CA SER A 152 2.75 6.15 -29.58
C SER A 152 3.66 6.21 -30.82
N SER A 153 3.73 5.14 -31.61
CA SER A 153 4.48 5.00 -32.87
C SER A 153 3.53 5.14 -34.05
#